data_61aa5445a97bbb7cf216d0b110ef51b1
#
_entry.id   61aa5445a97bbb7cf216d0b110ef51b1
#
_cell.length_a   1.000
_cell.length_b   1.000
_cell.length_c   1.000
_cell.angle_alpha   90.00
_cell.angle_beta   90.00
_cell.angle_gamma   90.00
#
_symmetry.space_group_name_H-M   'P 1'
#
loop_
_entity.id
_entity.type
_entity.pdbx_description
1 polymer ?
#
loop_
_entity_poly.entity_id
_entity_poly.type
_entity_poly.pdbx_seq_one_letter_code
_entity_poly.pdbx_strand_id
1 'polypeptide(L)'
;LYFSQKASLEVYGSLRCEGTADHPVVLRGDRLDRLFPYLPYDHVSGQWQGIHFHADSYDNVISHTDLHSAYNGIVCDAANISQNKLTLANSTIHNCQGYGLRAVNCKVEAYNTQFSNTLMDCASFLGGHITLTHCTFAQFYPFDSNRGAALSLGNHEGDKDYPLQAFNMVNSLVTGYAEDVLMVYNKDGVTANYQFDHCLLRTPKPKDTALLARFTDVIWENTKDYPGGGDKQFVKVNADKQDYDLHLKKPENNVLSPAIDAGRVLTDTRFATDHDGKQRDNKPDIGCYELIAN
;
A
#
# COMPACT_ATOMS: atom_id res chain seq x y z
N LEU A 1 12.35 -16.27 -5.08
CA LEU A 1 11.99 -17.50 -4.39
C LEU A 1 10.62 -17.97 -4.84
N TYR A 2 10.46 -19.27 -4.97
CA TYR A 2 9.21 -19.92 -5.36
C TYR A 2 8.67 -20.75 -4.21
N PHE A 3 7.39 -20.60 -3.90
CA PHE A 3 6.74 -21.23 -2.77
C PHE A 3 5.60 -22.13 -3.24
N SER A 4 5.54 -23.35 -2.71
CA SER A 4 4.40 -24.24 -2.95
C SER A 4 3.15 -23.76 -2.20
N GLN A 5 1.99 -24.24 -2.61
CA GLN A 5 0.67 -23.72 -2.22
C GLN A 5 0.44 -23.56 -0.70
N LYS A 6 1.05 -24.35 0.15
CA LYS A 6 0.86 -24.25 1.62
C LYS A 6 2.09 -23.69 2.34
N ALA A 7 3.12 -23.29 1.59
CA ALA A 7 4.35 -22.77 2.18
C ALA A 7 4.13 -21.34 2.67
N SER A 8 4.77 -21.01 3.79
CA SER A 8 4.86 -19.67 4.36
C SER A 8 6.30 -19.37 4.80
N LEU A 9 6.59 -18.11 5.01
CA LEU A 9 7.76 -17.67 5.76
C LEU A 9 7.32 -17.28 7.17
N GLU A 10 7.55 -18.18 8.13
CA GLU A 10 7.28 -17.94 9.55
C GLU A 10 8.52 -17.34 10.22
N VAL A 11 8.46 -16.06 10.61
CA VAL A 11 9.62 -15.31 11.08
C VAL A 11 9.49 -15.02 12.56
N TYR A 12 10.34 -15.63 13.38
CA TYR A 12 10.46 -15.42 14.82
C TYR A 12 11.65 -14.53 15.19
N GLY A 13 12.63 -14.40 14.32
CA GLY A 13 13.79 -13.53 14.45
C GLY A 13 13.67 -12.30 13.57
N SER A 14 14.68 -12.03 12.74
CA SER A 14 14.73 -10.91 11.79
C SER A 14 14.89 -11.44 10.37
N LEU A 15 14.12 -10.91 9.44
CA LEU A 15 14.20 -11.20 8.01
C LEU A 15 14.71 -9.96 7.26
N ARG A 16 15.67 -10.19 6.37
CA ARG A 16 16.12 -9.17 5.42
C ARG A 16 15.97 -9.67 3.99
N CYS A 17 15.08 -9.01 3.23
CA CYS A 17 14.95 -9.16 1.78
C CYS A 17 15.41 -7.84 1.16
N GLU A 18 16.60 -7.81 0.59
CA GLU A 18 17.22 -6.58 0.09
C GLU A 18 17.65 -6.79 -1.36
N GLY A 19 16.81 -6.38 -2.29
CA GLY A 19 17.10 -6.30 -3.72
C GLY A 19 17.69 -4.95 -4.11
N THR A 20 17.67 -4.67 -5.40
CA THR A 20 17.95 -3.35 -5.99
C THR A 20 16.88 -3.02 -7.02
N ALA A 21 16.80 -1.79 -7.49
CA ALA A 21 15.83 -1.39 -8.53
C ALA A 21 15.97 -2.24 -9.80
N ASP A 22 17.22 -2.57 -10.21
CA ASP A 22 17.48 -3.38 -11.41
C ASP A 22 17.33 -4.90 -11.14
N HIS A 23 17.45 -5.34 -9.88
CA HIS A 23 17.41 -6.76 -9.49
C HIS A 23 16.58 -6.92 -8.20
N PRO A 24 15.26 -6.82 -8.28
CA PRO A 24 14.40 -6.99 -7.12
C PRO A 24 14.40 -8.43 -6.62
N VAL A 25 14.16 -8.61 -5.33
CA VAL A 25 13.83 -9.91 -4.78
C VAL A 25 12.38 -10.25 -5.17
N VAL A 26 12.17 -11.43 -5.78
CA VAL A 26 10.82 -11.89 -6.14
C VAL A 26 10.39 -13.03 -5.24
N LEU A 27 9.24 -12.87 -4.55
CA LEU A 27 8.60 -13.84 -3.67
C LEU A 27 7.22 -14.20 -4.23
N ARG A 28 7.05 -15.43 -4.74
CA ARG A 28 5.85 -15.82 -5.48
C ARG A 28 5.52 -17.31 -5.35
N GLY A 29 4.35 -17.70 -5.83
CA GLY A 29 4.02 -19.12 -5.99
C GLY A 29 4.91 -19.84 -7.01
N ASP A 30 5.03 -21.17 -6.88
CA ASP A 30 5.88 -22.01 -7.72
C ASP A 30 5.25 -22.41 -9.06
N ARG A 31 3.99 -22.08 -9.29
CA ARG A 31 3.31 -22.39 -10.56
C ARG A 31 3.76 -21.46 -11.67
N LEU A 32 4.31 -22.05 -12.74
CA LEU A 32 4.79 -21.33 -13.94
C LEU A 32 3.86 -21.50 -15.15
N ASP A 33 2.80 -22.30 -14.98
CA ASP A 33 1.77 -22.53 -16.00
C ASP A 33 0.72 -21.39 -16.01
N ARG A 34 -0.33 -21.57 -16.79
CA ARG A 34 -1.40 -20.60 -16.94
C ARG A 34 -2.73 -21.20 -16.49
N LEU A 35 -3.53 -20.40 -15.76
CA LEU A 35 -4.91 -20.76 -15.44
C LEU A 35 -5.78 -20.70 -16.69
N PHE A 36 -5.61 -19.63 -17.48
CA PHE A 36 -6.20 -19.44 -18.80
C PHE A 36 -5.10 -18.97 -19.78
N PRO A 37 -5.29 -19.07 -21.11
CA PRO A 37 -4.27 -18.64 -22.07
C PRO A 37 -3.75 -17.20 -21.85
N TYR A 38 -4.59 -16.32 -21.31
CA TYR A 38 -4.28 -14.92 -21.04
C TYR A 38 -3.89 -14.64 -19.58
N LEU A 39 -4.08 -15.59 -18.65
CA LEU A 39 -3.88 -15.39 -17.21
C LEU A 39 -2.86 -16.40 -16.66
N PRO A 40 -1.60 -16.00 -16.46
CA PRO A 40 -0.62 -16.86 -15.81
C PRO A 40 -0.95 -17.02 -14.32
N TYR A 41 -0.60 -18.17 -13.73
CA TYR A 41 -0.74 -18.38 -12.29
C TYR A 41 0.07 -17.39 -11.45
N ASP A 42 1.06 -16.78 -12.02
CA ASP A 42 1.83 -15.69 -11.44
C ASP A 42 0.98 -14.49 -11.03
N HIS A 43 -0.09 -14.24 -11.76
CA HIS A 43 -1.03 -13.16 -11.46
C HIS A 43 -2.22 -13.61 -10.59
N VAL A 44 -2.33 -14.91 -10.29
CA VAL A 44 -3.45 -15.47 -9.52
C VAL A 44 -3.11 -15.50 -8.03
N SER A 45 -3.95 -14.89 -7.21
CA SER A 45 -3.81 -14.88 -5.74
C SER A 45 -3.92 -16.28 -5.10
N GLY A 46 -3.41 -16.43 -3.87
CA GLY A 46 -3.59 -17.65 -3.07
C GLY A 46 -2.69 -18.82 -3.44
N GLN A 47 -1.56 -18.59 -4.12
CA GLN A 47 -0.62 -19.63 -4.52
C GLN A 47 0.32 -20.11 -3.40
N TRP A 48 0.51 -19.30 -2.37
CA TRP A 48 1.29 -19.57 -1.17
C TRP A 48 0.76 -18.75 0.00
N GLN A 49 1.25 -18.94 1.24
CA GLN A 49 0.63 -18.32 2.41
C GLN A 49 1.15 -16.91 2.72
N GLY A 50 2.34 -16.54 2.23
CA GLY A 50 2.98 -15.23 2.46
C GLY A 50 3.99 -15.23 3.60
N ILE A 51 4.25 -14.05 4.17
CA ILE A 51 5.20 -13.83 5.26
C ILE A 51 4.44 -13.53 6.55
N HIS A 52 4.78 -14.21 7.64
CA HIS A 52 4.23 -13.96 8.96
C HIS A 52 5.34 -13.59 9.94
N PHE A 53 5.32 -12.35 10.41
CA PHE A 53 6.20 -11.85 11.47
C PHE A 53 5.54 -12.03 12.82
N HIS A 54 5.99 -13.02 13.59
CA HIS A 54 5.47 -13.35 14.92
C HIS A 54 5.82 -12.27 15.95
N ALA A 55 5.18 -12.31 17.13
CA ALA A 55 5.25 -11.24 18.14
C ALA A 55 6.68 -10.81 18.48
N ASP A 56 7.60 -11.76 18.60
CA ASP A 56 9.02 -11.52 18.98
C ASP A 56 9.94 -11.19 17.78
N SER A 57 9.38 -11.11 16.57
CA SER A 57 10.14 -10.74 15.37
C SER A 57 10.24 -9.22 15.25
N TYR A 58 11.45 -8.68 15.12
CA TYR A 58 11.75 -7.25 15.02
C TYR A 58 12.81 -6.96 13.97
N ASP A 59 12.96 -5.68 13.63
CA ASP A 59 13.97 -5.16 12.70
C ASP A 59 13.98 -5.85 11.33
N ASN A 60 12.78 -6.25 10.89
CA ASN A 60 12.60 -6.84 9.57
C ASN A 60 12.71 -5.75 8.50
N VAL A 61 13.42 -6.07 7.42
CA VAL A 61 13.59 -5.17 6.27
C VAL A 61 13.20 -5.91 4.99
N ILE A 62 12.29 -5.29 4.25
CA ILE A 62 11.92 -5.72 2.89
C ILE A 62 12.13 -4.51 1.99
N SER A 63 13.09 -4.61 1.08
CA SER A 63 13.48 -3.52 0.18
C SER A 63 13.67 -4.03 -1.23
N HIS A 64 13.19 -3.27 -2.23
CA HIS A 64 13.22 -3.66 -3.64
C HIS A 64 12.76 -5.11 -3.82
N THR A 65 11.56 -5.40 -3.31
CA THR A 65 10.99 -6.75 -3.30
C THR A 65 9.62 -6.72 -3.96
N ASP A 66 9.41 -7.63 -4.89
CA ASP A 66 8.11 -7.92 -5.48
C ASP A 66 7.53 -9.17 -4.81
N LEU A 67 6.50 -8.99 -3.99
CA LEU A 67 5.78 -10.05 -3.30
C LEU A 67 4.36 -10.15 -3.85
N HIS A 68 4.05 -11.29 -4.45
CA HIS A 68 2.74 -11.46 -5.05
C HIS A 68 2.19 -12.89 -5.00
N SER A 69 0.95 -13.04 -5.44
CA SER A 69 0.21 -14.29 -5.54
C SER A 69 0.03 -15.02 -4.21
N ALA A 70 0.23 -14.36 -3.08
CA ALA A 70 0.07 -14.95 -1.76
C ALA A 70 -1.41 -15.06 -1.33
N TYR A 71 -1.67 -15.83 -0.26
CA TYR A 71 -2.92 -15.71 0.47
C TYR A 71 -2.92 -14.36 1.21
N ASN A 72 -2.08 -14.17 2.22
CA ASN A 72 -1.75 -12.85 2.74
C ASN A 72 -0.33 -12.49 2.28
N GLY A 73 -0.10 -11.27 1.84
CA GLY A 73 1.25 -10.84 1.49
C GLY A 73 2.15 -10.84 2.74
N ILE A 74 1.83 -9.98 3.70
CA ILE A 74 2.58 -9.83 4.95
C ILE A 74 1.59 -9.72 6.12
N VAL A 75 1.83 -10.48 7.17
CA VAL A 75 1.13 -10.37 8.46
C VAL A 75 2.14 -10.04 9.55
N CYS A 76 1.84 -9.02 10.36
CA CYS A 76 2.62 -8.64 11.53
C CYS A 76 1.75 -8.79 12.79
N ASP A 77 2.15 -9.70 13.69
CA ASP A 77 1.54 -9.84 15.00
C ASP A 77 1.80 -8.63 15.89
N ALA A 78 0.93 -8.46 16.89
CA ALA A 78 1.09 -7.45 17.92
C ALA A 78 2.43 -7.58 18.65
N ALA A 79 3.13 -6.46 18.81
CA ALA A 79 4.47 -6.41 19.35
C ALA A 79 4.71 -5.12 20.15
N ASN A 80 5.89 -4.98 20.75
CA ASN A 80 6.26 -3.75 21.42
C ASN A 80 6.45 -2.61 20.40
N ILE A 81 5.60 -1.59 20.45
CA ILE A 81 5.59 -0.45 19.51
C ILE A 81 6.80 0.48 19.63
N SER A 82 7.62 0.36 20.67
CA SER A 82 8.88 1.12 20.77
C SER A 82 10.02 0.52 19.94
N GLN A 83 9.87 -0.73 19.48
CA GLN A 83 10.82 -1.39 18.59
C GLN A 83 10.25 -1.46 17.18
N ASN A 84 11.11 -1.30 16.17
CA ASN A 84 10.67 -1.41 14.79
C ASN A 84 10.35 -2.87 14.44
N LYS A 85 9.12 -3.11 13.97
CA LYS A 85 8.68 -4.44 13.52
C LYS A 85 9.09 -4.68 12.07
N LEU A 86 8.79 -3.71 11.22
CA LEU A 86 8.94 -3.86 9.78
C LEU A 86 9.28 -2.52 9.13
N THR A 87 10.31 -2.52 8.29
CA THR A 87 10.56 -1.48 7.29
C THR A 87 10.32 -2.05 5.89
N LEU A 88 9.42 -1.41 5.15
CA LEU A 88 9.16 -1.69 3.74
C LEU A 88 9.68 -0.52 2.91
N ALA A 89 10.49 -0.80 1.89
CA ALA A 89 11.07 0.23 1.04
C ALA A 89 11.08 -0.18 -0.43
N ASN A 90 10.68 0.71 -1.32
CA ASN A 90 10.80 0.49 -2.77
C ASN A 90 10.29 -0.90 -3.20
N SER A 91 9.16 -1.34 -2.68
CA SER A 91 8.67 -2.71 -2.84
C SER A 91 7.24 -2.73 -3.35
N THR A 92 6.84 -3.83 -3.99
CA THR A 92 5.49 -4.03 -4.47
C THR A 92 4.88 -5.26 -3.79
N ILE A 93 3.71 -5.10 -3.17
CA ILE A 93 2.90 -6.18 -2.61
C ILE A 93 1.57 -6.20 -3.34
N HIS A 94 1.28 -7.29 -4.06
CA HIS A 94 0.09 -7.30 -4.90
C HIS A 94 -0.51 -8.70 -5.13
N ASN A 95 -1.72 -8.74 -5.70
CA ASN A 95 -2.42 -9.96 -6.08
C ASN A 95 -2.52 -10.98 -4.94
N CYS A 96 -2.98 -10.53 -3.75
CA CYS A 96 -3.18 -11.41 -2.59
C CYS A 96 -4.67 -11.77 -2.43
N GLN A 97 -4.95 -12.99 -1.98
CA GLN A 97 -6.31 -13.46 -1.72
C GLN A 97 -6.87 -12.92 -0.39
N GLY A 98 -6.01 -12.67 0.58
CA GLY A 98 -6.32 -11.97 1.82
C GLY A 98 -5.83 -10.52 1.76
N TYR A 99 -5.10 -10.10 2.78
CA TYR A 99 -4.49 -8.78 2.88
C TYR A 99 -3.18 -8.70 2.09
N GLY A 100 -2.87 -7.53 1.55
CA GLY A 100 -1.50 -7.25 1.09
C GLY A 100 -0.56 -7.10 2.29
N LEU A 101 -0.89 -6.20 3.22
CA LEU A 101 -0.25 -6.07 4.53
C LEU A 101 -1.32 -6.01 5.62
N ARG A 102 -1.21 -6.82 6.66
CA ARG A 102 -1.97 -6.66 7.90
C ARG A 102 -1.02 -6.49 9.08
N ALA A 103 -1.05 -5.36 9.73
CA ALA A 103 -0.20 -5.05 10.89
C ALA A 103 -1.07 -4.76 12.11
N VAL A 104 -0.86 -5.53 13.18
CA VAL A 104 -1.61 -5.41 14.43
C VAL A 104 -0.71 -4.89 15.54
N ASN A 105 -1.06 -3.72 16.09
CA ASN A 105 -0.43 -3.09 17.25
C ASN A 105 1.11 -3.24 17.28
N CYS A 106 1.76 -2.81 16.21
CA CYS A 106 3.21 -2.84 16.07
C CYS A 106 3.73 -1.55 15.43
N LYS A 107 5.04 -1.41 15.33
CA LYS A 107 5.66 -0.28 14.64
C LYS A 107 6.06 -0.67 13.23
N VAL A 108 5.51 0.05 12.23
CA VAL A 108 5.79 -0.15 10.81
C VAL A 108 6.18 1.16 10.15
N GLU A 109 7.23 1.13 9.36
CA GLU A 109 7.58 2.18 8.42
C GLU A 109 7.51 1.64 6.99
N ALA A 110 6.81 2.34 6.10
CA ALA A 110 6.82 2.02 4.67
C ALA A 110 7.04 3.27 3.83
N TYR A 111 7.87 3.16 2.80
CA TYR A 111 8.09 4.26 1.87
C TYR A 111 8.35 3.76 0.44
N ASN A 112 7.99 4.59 -0.54
CA ASN A 112 8.10 4.26 -1.96
C ASN A 112 7.55 2.87 -2.28
N THR A 113 6.45 2.46 -1.63
CA THR A 113 5.95 1.09 -1.70
C THR A 113 4.54 1.07 -2.27
N GLN A 114 4.30 0.13 -3.19
CA GLN A 114 3.01 -0.14 -3.79
C GLN A 114 2.30 -1.29 -3.09
N PHE A 115 1.02 -1.09 -2.75
CA PHE A 115 0.10 -2.12 -2.28
C PHE A 115 -1.11 -2.14 -3.21
N SER A 116 -1.39 -3.27 -3.85
CA SER A 116 -2.46 -3.28 -4.85
C SER A 116 -3.13 -4.64 -5.02
N ASN A 117 -4.38 -4.60 -5.47
CA ASN A 117 -5.11 -5.77 -5.99
C ASN A 117 -5.19 -6.93 -5.01
N THR A 118 -5.84 -6.73 -3.89
CA THR A 118 -6.08 -7.78 -2.88
C THR A 118 -7.57 -7.97 -2.66
N LEU A 119 -8.00 -9.18 -2.31
CA LEU A 119 -9.42 -9.42 -2.03
C LEU A 119 -9.86 -8.75 -0.72
N MET A 120 -9.03 -8.81 0.33
CA MET A 120 -9.22 -7.98 1.52
C MET A 120 -8.53 -6.62 1.32
N ASP A 121 -8.19 -5.90 2.37
CA ASP A 121 -7.56 -4.59 2.23
C ASP A 121 -6.15 -4.71 1.63
N CYS A 122 -5.76 -3.77 0.76
CA CYS A 122 -4.39 -3.73 0.26
C CYS A 122 -3.40 -3.50 1.41
N ALA A 123 -3.76 -2.64 2.38
CA ALA A 123 -3.08 -2.57 3.66
C ALA A 123 -4.06 -2.28 4.79
N SER A 124 -3.88 -2.96 5.93
CA SER A 124 -4.70 -2.84 7.14
C SER A 124 -3.82 -2.62 8.35
N PHE A 125 -4.04 -1.52 9.07
CA PHE A 125 -3.31 -1.14 10.27
C PHE A 125 -4.26 -1.07 11.46
N LEU A 126 -4.04 -1.94 12.43
CA LEU A 126 -4.85 -2.02 13.63
C LEU A 126 -4.02 -1.61 14.84
N GLY A 127 -4.16 -0.36 15.29
CA GLY A 127 -3.36 0.21 16.36
C GLY A 127 -1.89 0.41 16.01
N GLY A 128 -1.05 0.69 17.03
CA GLY A 128 0.40 0.77 16.91
C GLY A 128 0.95 2.13 16.48
N HIS A 129 2.10 2.12 15.82
CA HIS A 129 2.82 3.31 15.35
C HIS A 129 3.21 3.12 13.87
N ILE A 130 2.57 3.85 12.98
CA ILE A 130 2.67 3.65 11.53
C ILE A 130 3.17 4.92 10.86
N THR A 131 4.15 4.79 9.99
CA THR A 131 4.66 5.90 9.15
C THR A 131 4.68 5.45 7.70
N LEU A 132 3.98 6.18 6.84
CA LEU A 132 3.86 5.91 5.41
C LEU A 132 4.29 7.14 4.62
N THR A 133 5.24 6.99 3.70
CA THR A 133 5.76 8.10 2.90
C THR A 133 5.87 7.68 1.44
N HIS A 134 5.32 8.46 0.53
CA HIS A 134 5.33 8.14 -0.90
C HIS A 134 4.87 6.70 -1.20
N CYS A 135 3.76 6.26 -0.60
CA CYS A 135 3.17 4.95 -0.87
C CYS A 135 1.97 5.06 -1.83
N THR A 136 1.73 4.01 -2.59
CA THR A 136 0.54 3.87 -3.44
C THR A 136 -0.30 2.69 -2.97
N PHE A 137 -1.55 2.95 -2.61
CA PHE A 137 -2.57 1.96 -2.26
C PHE A 137 -3.65 1.97 -3.35
N ALA A 138 -3.75 0.89 -4.12
CA ALA A 138 -4.63 0.86 -5.29
C ALA A 138 -5.49 -0.41 -5.32
N GLN A 139 -6.80 -0.26 -5.05
CA GLN A 139 -7.73 -1.37 -4.95
C GLN A 139 -8.48 -1.58 -6.27
N PHE A 140 -7.89 -2.42 -7.12
CA PHE A 140 -8.46 -2.80 -8.42
C PHE A 140 -8.70 -4.31 -8.54
N TYR A 141 -8.87 -5.04 -7.42
CA TYR A 141 -9.11 -6.48 -7.43
C TYR A 141 -10.40 -6.80 -8.21
N PRO A 142 -10.32 -7.63 -9.27
CA PRO A 142 -11.40 -7.71 -10.24
C PRO A 142 -12.45 -8.79 -9.93
N PHE A 143 -12.09 -9.81 -9.13
CA PHE A 143 -12.88 -11.04 -9.04
C PHE A 143 -14.03 -11.00 -8.04
N ASP A 144 -14.08 -10.01 -7.16
CA ASP A 144 -15.16 -9.85 -6.19
C ASP A 144 -15.51 -8.38 -6.01
N SER A 145 -16.80 -8.06 -6.09
CA SER A 145 -17.32 -6.72 -5.80
C SER A 145 -17.26 -6.37 -4.30
N ASN A 146 -17.21 -7.38 -3.43
CA ASN A 146 -17.08 -7.21 -1.97
C ASN A 146 -15.61 -7.15 -1.52
N ARG A 147 -14.71 -6.79 -2.44
CA ARG A 147 -13.30 -6.54 -2.08
C ARG A 147 -13.17 -5.53 -0.95
N GLY A 148 -12.10 -5.65 -0.17
CA GLY A 148 -11.77 -4.72 0.91
C GLY A 148 -11.34 -3.34 0.41
N ALA A 149 -10.89 -2.50 1.34
CA ALA A 149 -10.41 -1.16 1.07
C ALA A 149 -9.01 -1.15 0.43
N ALA A 150 -8.61 -0.03 -0.15
CA ALA A 150 -7.20 0.20 -0.50
C ALA A 150 -6.36 0.37 0.77
N LEU A 151 -6.91 1.08 1.75
CA LEU A 151 -6.27 1.32 3.03
C LEU A 151 -7.30 1.29 4.15
N SER A 152 -7.06 0.52 5.20
CA SER A 152 -7.84 0.58 6.44
C SER A 152 -6.95 0.85 7.65
N LEU A 153 -7.48 1.62 8.60
CA LEU A 153 -6.87 1.85 9.90
C LEU A 153 -7.94 1.80 10.99
N GLY A 154 -7.55 1.34 12.16
CA GLY A 154 -8.48 1.20 13.28
C GLY A 154 -7.79 1.13 14.63
N ASN A 155 -8.57 1.31 15.70
CA ASN A 155 -8.11 1.26 17.08
C ASN A 155 -8.74 0.11 17.90
N HIS A 156 -9.50 -0.77 17.26
CA HIS A 156 -10.14 -1.93 17.90
C HIS A 156 -10.49 -3.02 16.88
N GLU A 157 -10.64 -4.24 17.34
CA GLU A 157 -11.18 -5.35 16.58
C GLU A 157 -12.09 -6.17 17.51
N GLY A 158 -13.39 -6.19 17.23
CA GLY A 158 -14.38 -6.69 18.15
C GLY A 158 -14.31 -5.93 19.48
N ASP A 159 -14.21 -6.66 20.60
CA ASP A 159 -14.11 -6.06 21.93
C ASP A 159 -12.68 -5.68 22.34
N LYS A 160 -11.68 -6.08 21.57
CA LYS A 160 -10.28 -5.84 21.89
C LYS A 160 -9.79 -4.49 21.38
N ASP A 161 -9.24 -3.69 22.27
CA ASP A 161 -8.68 -2.39 21.98
C ASP A 161 -7.23 -2.48 21.53
N TYR A 162 -6.90 -1.71 20.50
CA TYR A 162 -5.57 -1.56 19.93
C TYR A 162 -5.28 -0.07 19.69
N PRO A 163 -4.81 0.66 20.71
CA PRO A 163 -4.61 2.11 20.58
C PRO A 163 -3.73 2.45 19.38
N LEU A 164 -4.25 3.26 18.47
CA LEU A 164 -3.48 3.82 17.35
C LEU A 164 -2.71 5.04 17.86
N GLN A 165 -1.48 4.79 18.34
CA GLN A 165 -0.65 5.80 18.98
C GLN A 165 -0.19 6.87 17.99
N ALA A 166 0.16 6.47 16.77
CA ALA A 166 0.44 7.37 15.67
C ALA A 166 0.22 6.67 14.32
N PHE A 167 -0.42 7.35 13.40
CA PHE A 167 -0.46 7.01 11.99
C PHE A 167 -0.19 8.28 11.20
N ASN A 168 0.97 8.34 10.56
CA ASN A 168 1.37 9.48 9.74
C ASN A 168 1.54 9.04 8.29
N MET A 169 0.81 9.67 7.40
CA MET A 169 0.87 9.39 5.97
C MET A 169 1.17 10.65 5.19
N VAL A 170 2.24 10.64 4.40
CA VAL A 170 2.73 11.80 3.66
C VAL A 170 2.94 11.45 2.20
N ASN A 171 2.62 12.36 1.28
CA ASN A 171 2.85 12.23 -0.17
C ASN A 171 2.36 10.90 -0.75
N SER A 172 1.27 10.38 -0.24
CA SER A 172 0.82 9.01 -0.57
C SER A 172 -0.56 9.01 -1.22
N LEU A 173 -0.79 8.00 -2.06
CA LEU A 173 -1.97 7.87 -2.90
C LEU A 173 -2.84 6.70 -2.46
N VAL A 174 -4.14 6.93 -2.27
CA VAL A 174 -5.15 5.91 -1.96
C VAL A 174 -6.27 6.00 -2.99
N THR A 175 -6.42 5.00 -3.84
CA THR A 175 -7.40 4.98 -4.93
C THR A 175 -7.93 3.57 -5.22
N GLY A 176 -8.92 3.47 -6.10
CA GLY A 176 -9.52 2.19 -6.48
C GLY A 176 -10.78 2.35 -7.31
N TYR A 177 -11.50 1.24 -7.53
CA TYR A 177 -12.76 1.28 -8.28
C TYR A 177 -13.92 1.92 -7.49
N ALA A 178 -14.01 1.64 -6.18
CA ALA A 178 -15.08 2.21 -5.36
C ALA A 178 -14.87 3.71 -5.10
N GLU A 179 -15.93 4.44 -4.77
CA GLU A 179 -15.87 5.86 -4.45
C GLU A 179 -15.28 6.13 -3.05
N ASP A 180 -15.28 5.12 -2.19
CA ASP A 180 -14.69 5.14 -0.86
C ASP A 180 -13.82 3.89 -0.67
N VAL A 181 -12.51 4.08 -0.60
CA VAL A 181 -11.52 3.01 -0.43
C VAL A 181 -10.54 3.28 0.72
N LEU A 182 -10.86 4.26 1.57
CA LEU A 182 -10.15 4.53 2.82
C LEU A 182 -11.09 4.33 4.00
N MET A 183 -10.86 3.29 4.80
CA MET A 183 -11.70 2.96 5.94
C MET A 183 -11.02 3.29 7.26
N VAL A 184 -11.73 4.00 8.14
CA VAL A 184 -11.26 4.35 9.48
C VAL A 184 -12.23 3.82 10.52
N TYR A 185 -11.80 2.84 11.30
CA TYR A 185 -12.60 2.16 12.31
C TYR A 185 -12.22 2.65 13.72
N ASN A 186 -12.96 3.61 14.24
CA ASN A 186 -12.71 4.20 15.54
C ASN A 186 -13.74 3.73 16.58
N LYS A 187 -13.25 3.28 17.73
CA LYS A 187 -14.01 3.06 18.95
C LYS A 187 -13.78 4.23 19.89
N ASP A 188 -14.85 4.81 20.39
CA ASP A 188 -14.80 5.94 21.34
C ASP A 188 -14.07 5.54 22.62
N GLY A 189 -13.31 6.47 23.18
CA GLY A 189 -12.52 6.24 24.39
C GLY A 189 -11.19 5.50 24.17
N VAL A 190 -10.91 5.02 22.97
CA VAL A 190 -9.63 4.41 22.59
C VAL A 190 -8.83 5.37 21.71
N THR A 191 -7.54 5.54 21.99
CA THR A 191 -6.66 6.43 21.25
C THR A 191 -6.69 6.15 19.75
N ALA A 192 -6.87 7.19 18.94
CA ALA A 192 -6.85 7.16 17.47
C ALA A 192 -6.15 8.40 16.90
N ASN A 193 -4.83 8.42 16.94
CA ASN A 193 -4.01 9.53 16.43
C ASN A 193 -3.59 9.21 14.99
N TYR A 194 -4.15 9.94 14.02
CA TYR A 194 -3.78 9.81 12.62
C TYR A 194 -3.74 11.17 11.91
N GLN A 195 -2.84 11.29 10.95
CA GLN A 195 -2.63 12.47 10.12
C GLN A 195 -2.35 12.05 8.67
N PHE A 196 -2.93 12.80 7.73
CA PHE A 196 -2.66 12.71 6.30
C PHE A 196 -2.15 14.06 5.82
N ASP A 197 -1.03 14.09 5.12
CA ASP A 197 -0.36 15.31 4.68
C ASP A 197 0.06 15.17 3.21
N HIS A 198 -0.39 16.10 2.33
CA HIS A 198 -0.16 16.04 0.88
C HIS A 198 -0.49 14.65 0.29
N CYS A 199 -1.68 14.14 0.60
CA CYS A 199 -2.14 12.84 0.11
C CYS A 199 -3.26 13.01 -0.92
N LEU A 200 -3.37 12.06 -1.85
CA LEU A 200 -4.53 11.91 -2.71
C LEU A 200 -5.38 10.75 -2.17
N LEU A 201 -6.62 11.06 -1.78
CA LEU A 201 -7.50 10.10 -1.10
C LEU A 201 -8.84 9.96 -1.83
N ARG A 202 -9.15 8.75 -2.27
CA ARG A 202 -10.46 8.40 -2.83
C ARG A 202 -11.41 7.98 -1.71
N THR A 203 -11.97 8.98 -1.05
CA THR A 203 -12.94 8.86 0.03
C THR A 203 -13.75 10.16 0.12
N PRO A 204 -15.00 10.15 0.61
CA PRO A 204 -15.75 11.36 0.81
C PRO A 204 -15.06 12.32 1.81
N LYS A 205 -14.97 13.60 1.43
CA LYS A 205 -14.41 14.63 2.32
C LYS A 205 -15.23 14.72 3.60
N PRO A 206 -14.62 14.61 4.80
CA PRO A 206 -15.32 14.77 6.06
C PRO A 206 -16.01 16.12 6.18
N LYS A 207 -17.21 16.15 6.77
CA LYS A 207 -17.96 17.39 7.05
C LYS A 207 -17.60 17.98 8.41
N ASP A 208 -17.14 17.16 9.33
CA ASP A 208 -16.72 17.55 10.68
C ASP A 208 -15.38 18.30 10.61
N THR A 209 -15.35 19.52 11.11
CA THR A 209 -14.16 20.39 11.12
C THR A 209 -13.05 19.87 12.03
N ALA A 210 -13.38 19.20 13.15
CA ALA A 210 -12.39 18.59 14.04
C ALA A 210 -11.71 17.38 13.36
N LEU A 211 -12.48 16.64 12.57
CA LEU A 211 -11.92 15.54 11.77
C LEU A 211 -11.07 16.08 10.61
N LEU A 212 -11.48 17.16 9.97
CA LEU A 212 -10.71 17.79 8.88
C LEU A 212 -9.33 18.28 9.32
N ALA A 213 -9.13 18.62 10.60
CA ALA A 213 -7.82 19.03 11.12
C ALA A 213 -6.76 17.90 11.04
N ARG A 214 -7.16 16.68 10.76
CA ARG A 214 -6.27 15.53 10.54
C ARG A 214 -5.75 15.41 9.10
N PHE A 215 -6.17 16.30 8.21
CA PHE A 215 -5.90 16.28 6.77
C PHE A 215 -5.32 17.61 6.32
N THR A 216 -4.04 17.63 6.00
CA THR A 216 -3.33 18.82 5.51
C THR A 216 -3.07 18.68 4.02
N ASP A 217 -3.46 19.66 3.21
CA ASP A 217 -3.23 19.69 1.76
C ASP A 217 -3.60 18.38 1.03
N VAL A 218 -4.77 17.82 1.40
CA VAL A 218 -5.27 16.56 0.83
C VAL A 218 -6.14 16.84 -0.39
N ILE A 219 -5.88 16.08 -1.46
CA ILE A 219 -6.72 16.03 -2.66
C ILE A 219 -7.78 14.92 -2.45
N TRP A 220 -9.06 15.32 -2.45
CA TRP A 220 -10.20 14.41 -2.31
C TRP A 220 -10.62 13.93 -3.70
N GLU A 221 -10.11 12.77 -4.10
CA GLU A 221 -10.33 12.23 -5.44
C GLU A 221 -11.79 11.85 -5.66
N ASN A 222 -12.39 12.44 -6.67
CA ASN A 222 -13.71 12.06 -7.19
C ASN A 222 -13.74 12.24 -8.72
N THR A 223 -14.63 11.53 -9.38
CA THR A 223 -14.69 11.52 -10.86
C THR A 223 -15.21 12.83 -11.46
N LYS A 224 -15.88 13.67 -10.68
CA LYS A 224 -16.43 14.94 -11.14
C LYS A 224 -15.36 16.01 -11.27
N ASP A 225 -14.53 16.15 -10.23
CA ASP A 225 -13.51 17.21 -10.17
C ASP A 225 -12.18 16.73 -10.81
N TYR A 226 -11.93 15.42 -10.80
CA TYR A 226 -10.71 14.80 -11.30
C TYR A 226 -11.01 13.68 -12.32
N PRO A 227 -11.35 14.02 -13.58
CA PRO A 227 -11.66 13.02 -14.62
C PRO A 227 -10.47 12.13 -15.00
N GLY A 228 -9.24 12.53 -14.67
CA GLY A 228 -8.02 11.75 -14.85
C GLY A 228 -7.62 10.89 -13.63
N GLY A 229 -8.45 10.87 -12.57
CA GLY A 229 -8.20 10.05 -11.38
C GLY A 229 -8.67 8.59 -11.53
N GLY A 230 -8.61 7.84 -10.42
CA GLY A 230 -8.96 6.43 -10.37
C GLY A 230 -8.02 5.57 -11.21
N ASP A 231 -8.58 4.66 -11.99
CA ASP A 231 -7.81 3.80 -12.90
C ASP A 231 -7.17 4.53 -14.08
N LYS A 232 -7.72 5.70 -14.45
CA LYS A 232 -7.27 6.49 -15.60
C LYS A 232 -5.93 7.19 -15.38
N GLN A 233 -5.52 7.37 -14.12
CA GLN A 233 -4.26 8.03 -13.80
C GLN A 233 -3.03 7.15 -14.05
N PHE A 234 -3.23 5.85 -14.25
CA PHE A 234 -2.16 4.88 -14.38
C PHE A 234 -1.91 4.47 -15.83
N VAL A 235 -0.68 4.06 -16.12
CA VAL A 235 -0.27 3.58 -17.43
C VAL A 235 -1.11 2.38 -17.85
N LYS A 236 -1.38 1.44 -16.91
CA LYS A 236 -2.18 0.27 -17.19
C LYS A 236 -2.94 -0.23 -15.97
N VAL A 237 -4.24 -0.42 -16.14
CA VAL A 237 -5.09 -1.17 -15.21
C VAL A 237 -5.89 -2.17 -16.07
N ASN A 238 -5.43 -3.41 -16.14
CA ASN A 238 -6.08 -4.47 -16.93
C ASN A 238 -6.57 -5.58 -15.99
N ALA A 239 -7.82 -5.46 -15.57
CA ALA A 239 -8.47 -6.37 -14.65
C ALA A 239 -8.57 -7.81 -15.18
N ASP A 240 -8.86 -8.00 -16.46
CA ASP A 240 -9.03 -9.33 -17.07
C ASP A 240 -7.75 -10.17 -17.03
N LYS A 241 -6.60 -9.51 -17.21
CA LYS A 241 -5.29 -10.15 -17.20
C LYS A 241 -4.57 -10.04 -15.85
N GLN A 242 -5.15 -9.29 -14.90
CA GLN A 242 -4.51 -8.86 -13.65
C GLN A 242 -3.10 -8.30 -13.88
N ASP A 243 -2.99 -7.47 -14.90
CA ASP A 243 -1.76 -6.86 -15.36
C ASP A 243 -1.85 -5.34 -15.14
N TYR A 244 -1.07 -4.86 -14.21
CA TYR A 244 -1.14 -3.50 -13.69
C TYR A 244 0.23 -2.83 -13.78
N ASP A 245 0.23 -1.64 -14.35
CA ASP A 245 1.35 -0.70 -14.30
C ASP A 245 0.83 0.58 -13.66
N LEU A 246 1.17 0.78 -12.39
CA LEU A 246 0.67 1.90 -11.59
C LEU A 246 1.59 3.13 -11.61
N HIS A 247 2.47 3.23 -12.58
CA HIS A 247 3.12 4.51 -12.89
C HIS A 247 2.08 5.53 -13.35
N LEU A 248 2.28 6.79 -13.00
CA LEU A 248 1.40 7.86 -13.43
C LEU A 248 1.48 8.03 -14.94
N LYS A 249 0.31 8.10 -15.59
CA LYS A 249 0.21 8.27 -17.03
C LYS A 249 0.58 9.70 -17.42
N LYS A 250 1.34 9.85 -18.51
CA LYS A 250 1.59 11.18 -19.09
C LYS A 250 0.28 11.89 -19.44
N PRO A 251 0.20 13.20 -19.24
CA PRO A 251 -0.99 13.97 -19.58
C PRO A 251 -1.40 13.79 -21.04
N GLU A 252 -2.67 13.52 -21.27
CA GLU A 252 -3.26 13.40 -22.60
C GLU A 252 -4.50 14.32 -22.72
N ASN A 253 -4.62 15.09 -23.79
CA ASN A 253 -5.76 15.99 -24.04
C ASN A 253 -6.09 16.91 -22.84
N ASN A 254 -5.08 17.40 -22.13
CA ASN A 254 -5.20 18.17 -20.88
C ASN A 254 -5.84 17.41 -19.71
N VAL A 255 -5.94 16.09 -19.79
CA VAL A 255 -6.34 15.25 -18.67
C VAL A 255 -5.08 14.67 -18.05
N LEU A 256 -4.86 14.97 -16.78
CA LEU A 256 -3.71 14.50 -16.01
C LEU A 256 -4.17 13.92 -14.69
N SER A 257 -3.32 13.06 -14.11
CA SER A 257 -3.53 12.60 -12.74
C SER A 257 -3.44 13.79 -11.77
N PRO A 258 -4.36 13.91 -10.82
CA PRO A 258 -4.24 14.91 -9.76
C PRO A 258 -3.07 14.68 -8.79
N ALA A 259 -2.37 13.56 -8.90
CA ALA A 259 -1.20 13.23 -8.10
C ALA A 259 0.10 13.88 -8.63
N ILE A 260 0.12 14.29 -9.92
CA ILE A 260 1.30 14.87 -10.56
C ILE A 260 1.61 16.24 -9.95
N ASP A 261 2.89 16.47 -9.59
CA ASP A 261 3.41 17.74 -9.02
C ASP A 261 2.68 18.20 -7.72
N ALA A 262 2.02 17.29 -7.00
CA ALA A 262 1.13 17.62 -5.90
C ALA A 262 1.66 17.24 -4.50
N GLY A 263 2.80 16.58 -4.43
CA GLY A 263 3.48 16.27 -3.17
C GLY A 263 4.31 17.44 -2.64
N ARG A 264 4.71 17.36 -1.39
CA ARG A 264 5.65 18.30 -0.79
C ARG A 264 7.07 17.76 -0.82
N VAL A 265 8.05 18.64 -0.97
CA VAL A 265 9.48 18.28 -0.89
C VAL A 265 9.80 17.78 0.52
N LEU A 266 10.47 16.65 0.60
CA LEU A 266 11.00 16.07 1.82
C LEU A 266 12.53 16.17 1.83
N THR A 267 13.12 16.48 2.98
CA THR A 267 14.57 16.70 3.10
C THR A 267 15.36 15.42 3.43
N ASP A 268 14.66 14.34 3.81
CA ASP A 268 15.30 13.05 4.08
C ASP A 268 15.71 12.42 2.75
N THR A 269 16.97 12.08 2.62
CA THR A 269 17.58 11.52 1.39
C THR A 269 17.01 10.17 0.97
N ARG A 270 16.35 9.44 1.89
CA ARG A 270 15.63 8.20 1.56
C ARG A 270 14.48 8.43 0.56
N PHE A 271 13.98 9.65 0.47
CA PHE A 271 12.87 10.05 -0.39
C PHE A 271 13.31 10.86 -1.61
N ALA A 272 14.63 11.00 -1.83
CA ALA A 272 15.17 11.71 -2.98
C ALA A 272 14.89 10.98 -4.30
N THR A 273 14.71 9.66 -4.24
CA THR A 273 14.34 8.83 -5.39
C THR A 273 12.99 8.17 -5.17
N ASP A 274 12.34 7.76 -6.25
CA ASP A 274 11.09 7.02 -6.24
C ASP A 274 11.31 5.51 -6.08
N HIS A 275 10.23 4.72 -6.22
CA HIS A 275 10.24 3.26 -6.18
C HIS A 275 11.26 2.63 -7.13
N ASP A 276 11.43 3.18 -8.31
CA ASP A 276 12.33 2.68 -9.36
C ASP A 276 13.76 3.24 -9.28
N GLY A 277 14.03 4.08 -8.26
CA GLY A 277 15.30 4.78 -8.12
C GLY A 277 15.44 6.03 -9.00
N LYS A 278 14.36 6.50 -9.62
CA LYS A 278 14.35 7.75 -10.39
C LYS A 278 14.33 8.94 -9.44
N GLN A 279 15.12 9.97 -9.77
CA GLN A 279 15.21 11.18 -8.96
C GLN A 279 13.89 11.94 -8.97
N ARG A 280 13.35 12.25 -7.77
CA ARG A 280 12.21 13.15 -7.62
C ARG A 280 12.65 14.59 -7.86
N ASP A 281 11.79 15.37 -8.46
CA ASP A 281 12.06 16.78 -8.72
C ASP A 281 11.62 17.71 -7.57
N ASN A 282 11.59 19.04 -7.82
CA ASN A 282 11.20 20.03 -6.80
C ASN A 282 9.69 20.10 -6.56
N LYS A 283 8.89 19.32 -7.27
CA LYS A 283 7.45 19.15 -7.11
C LYS A 283 7.13 17.68 -7.19
N PRO A 284 7.50 16.91 -6.17
CA PRO A 284 7.39 15.46 -6.25
C PRO A 284 5.93 15.03 -6.43
N ASP A 285 5.74 13.93 -7.12
CA ASP A 285 4.43 13.33 -7.29
C ASP A 285 3.94 12.68 -5.98
N ILE A 286 2.63 12.64 -5.81
CA ILE A 286 1.99 11.87 -4.76
C ILE A 286 1.97 10.39 -5.18
N GLY A 287 2.48 9.50 -4.30
CA GLY A 287 2.59 8.07 -4.57
C GLY A 287 4.04 7.60 -4.69
N CYS A 288 4.19 6.29 -4.98
CA CYS A 288 5.50 5.67 -4.98
C CYS A 288 6.32 5.87 -6.26
N TYR A 289 5.70 6.33 -7.35
CA TYR A 289 6.36 6.59 -8.63
C TYR A 289 6.40 8.07 -8.97
N GLU A 290 7.47 8.48 -9.62
CA GLU A 290 7.67 9.83 -10.14
C GLU A 290 7.49 9.84 -11.67
N LEU A 291 6.67 10.74 -12.19
CA LEU A 291 6.51 10.95 -13.62
C LEU A 291 7.65 11.82 -14.17
N ILE A 292 8.61 11.21 -14.83
CA ILE A 292 9.70 11.94 -15.44
C ILE A 292 9.19 12.66 -16.70
N ALA A 293 9.21 14.00 -16.67
CA ALA A 293 9.02 14.81 -17.87
C ALA A 293 10.23 14.60 -18.79
N ASN A 294 10.00 14.10 -20.01
CA ASN A 294 11.04 14.01 -21.05
C ASN A 294 11.18 15.35 -21.74
#